data_3af20b8c50034a32e413185b40bf454a
#
_entry.id   3af20b8c50034a32e413185b40bf454a
#
_cell.length_a   1.000
_cell.length_b   1.000
_cell.length_c   1.000
_cell.angle_alpha   90.00
_cell.angle_beta   90.00
_cell.angle_gamma   90.00
#
_symmetry.space_group_name_H-M   'P 1'
#
loop_
_entity.id
_entity.type
_entity.pdbx_description
1 polymer ?
#
loop_
_entity_poly.entity_id
_entity_poly.type
_entity_poly.pdbx_seq_one_letter_code
_entity_poly.pdbx_strand_id
1 'polypeptide(L)'
;MIKTLVSPCSVVVGFGSQKLKLDRSCKKVKPGAVRMELTITQPDDWHLHLRDGDLLQAVVPHSASHFRRAIVMPNLKPPVTSTAAAITYRESIMKALPIESSFDPLMTLYLTDKTHTDEIKLARESGVVYAVKLYPAGATTNSQDGVTDLFGKCLPVLEEMVKQNMPLLVHGEVTDPSIDVFDREKIFIETVLQPLIQRLPQLKVVMEHITTMDAVNFVESCKEGFVGATVTPQHLLLNRNALFQGGLQPHNYCLPVLKREIHREAIVKAVTSGSKKFFLGTDSAPHERRRKESSCGCAGIYSAPVALSLYAKVFDEAGALDKLEAFTSFNGPDFYGLPRNSSKITLKKAPWKVPEVLSFSFGEIIPMFAGETLQWQPSFE
;
A
#
# COMPACT_ATOMS: atom_id res chain seq x y z
N MET A 1 -19.36 -15.63 46.27
CA MET A 1 -19.83 -14.94 47.47
C MET A 1 -19.01 -13.66 47.62
N ILE A 2 -19.60 -12.52 47.47
CA ILE A 2 -19.67 -11.40 48.37
C ILE A 2 -20.46 -10.31 47.69
N LYS A 3 -21.38 -9.80 48.47
CA LYS A 3 -22.57 -9.03 48.15
C LYS A 3 -22.26 -7.51 47.98
N THR A 4 -23.02 -6.95 47.08
CA THR A 4 -23.62 -5.59 47.03
C THR A 4 -23.76 -4.85 48.36
N LEU A 5 -23.56 -3.52 48.35
CA LEU A 5 -24.27 -2.61 49.25
C LEU A 5 -24.56 -1.27 48.53
N VAL A 6 -25.83 -1.03 48.39
CA VAL A 6 -26.47 0.26 48.01
C VAL A 6 -26.82 0.96 49.30
N SER A 7 -26.70 2.26 49.38
CA SER A 7 -27.35 3.08 50.42
C SER A 7 -27.94 4.37 49.85
N PRO A 8 -29.13 4.74 50.24
CA PRO A 8 -29.87 5.86 49.66
C PRO A 8 -29.76 7.12 50.51
N CYS A 9 -29.86 8.27 49.89
CA CYS A 9 -30.06 9.53 50.59
C CYS A 9 -31.44 10.10 50.23
N SER A 10 -32.33 10.09 51.21
CA SER A 10 -33.66 10.70 51.18
C SER A 10 -33.55 12.14 51.70
N VAL A 11 -34.11 13.08 50.99
CA VAL A 11 -34.52 14.40 51.56
C VAL A 11 -35.97 14.68 51.15
N VAL A 12 -36.82 14.74 52.13
CA VAL A 12 -38.21 15.17 52.06
C VAL A 12 -38.27 16.65 52.44
N VAL A 13 -38.83 17.53 51.62
CA VAL A 13 -39.47 18.78 52.06
C VAL A 13 -40.68 19.04 51.17
N GLY A 14 -41.75 19.37 51.81
CA GLY A 14 -43.10 19.39 51.31
C GLY A 14 -43.64 20.75 50.85
N PHE A 15 -44.81 20.63 50.25
CA PHE A 15 -45.94 21.53 50.05
C PHE A 15 -45.76 22.83 49.25
N GLY A 16 -46.50 22.87 48.13
CA GLY A 16 -46.86 24.08 47.39
C GLY A 16 -47.55 23.75 46.07
N SER A 17 -48.89 23.64 46.09
CA SER A 17 -49.70 23.36 44.91
C SER A 17 -49.78 24.55 43.96
N GLN A 18 -49.12 24.50 42.82
CA GLN A 18 -49.51 25.30 41.64
C GLN A 18 -49.43 24.40 40.40
N LYS A 19 -50.59 24.22 39.73
CA LYS A 19 -50.72 23.52 38.45
C LYS A 19 -50.12 24.35 37.35
N LEU A 20 -48.88 24.07 36.97
CA LEU A 20 -48.27 24.50 35.72
C LEU A 20 -48.62 23.48 34.63
N LYS A 21 -49.34 23.93 33.62
CA LYS A 21 -49.56 23.17 32.39
C LYS A 21 -48.20 23.09 31.66
N LEU A 22 -47.58 21.91 31.69
CA LEU A 22 -46.42 21.59 30.84
C LEU A 22 -46.92 21.33 29.41
N ASP A 23 -46.62 22.25 28.52
CA ASP A 23 -46.78 22.07 27.09
C ASP A 23 -45.79 21.01 26.64
N ARG A 24 -46.29 19.80 26.31
CA ARG A 24 -45.49 18.68 25.79
C ARG A 24 -45.37 18.76 24.27
N SER A 25 -44.77 19.81 23.74
CA SER A 25 -44.31 19.79 22.36
C SER A 25 -42.78 19.60 22.28
N CYS A 26 -42.27 18.54 22.88
CA CYS A 26 -40.91 18.12 22.63
C CYS A 26 -40.85 17.46 21.24
N LYS A 27 -40.62 18.26 20.20
CA LYS A 27 -40.25 17.75 18.88
C LYS A 27 -39.02 16.86 19.08
N LYS A 28 -39.18 15.54 18.93
CA LYS A 28 -38.07 14.61 18.80
C LYS A 28 -37.22 15.06 17.61
N VAL A 29 -36.19 15.85 17.88
CA VAL A 29 -35.11 16.04 16.91
C VAL A 29 -34.51 14.64 16.73
N LYS A 30 -34.71 14.04 15.56
CA LYS A 30 -33.98 12.84 15.16
C LYS A 30 -32.49 13.25 15.25
N PRO A 31 -31.64 12.50 15.97
CA PRO A 31 -30.23 12.79 15.92
C PRO A 31 -29.82 12.65 14.45
N GLY A 32 -29.51 13.78 13.81
CA GLY A 32 -28.86 13.78 12.51
C GLY A 32 -27.59 12.96 12.69
N ALA A 33 -27.44 11.88 11.94
CA ALA A 33 -26.20 11.14 11.92
C ALA A 33 -25.10 12.16 11.61
N VAL A 34 -24.21 12.39 12.56
CA VAL A 34 -23.01 13.21 12.35
C VAL A 34 -22.24 12.49 11.26
N ARG A 35 -22.31 13.00 10.03
CA ARG A 35 -21.48 12.48 8.93
C ARG A 35 -20.05 12.84 9.28
N MET A 36 -19.26 11.85 9.65
CA MET A 36 -17.84 12.06 9.82
C MET A 36 -17.21 12.15 8.44
N GLU A 37 -16.57 13.28 8.16
CA GLU A 37 -15.83 13.55 6.93
C GLU A 37 -14.39 13.91 7.32
N LEU A 38 -13.44 13.40 6.56
CA LEU A 38 -12.02 13.67 6.73
C LEU A 38 -11.43 14.10 5.39
N THR A 39 -11.07 15.36 5.27
CA THR A 39 -10.38 15.88 4.08
C THR A 39 -8.89 15.84 4.31
N ILE A 40 -8.19 15.15 3.42
CA ILE A 40 -6.72 15.01 3.42
C ILE A 40 -6.14 15.51 2.11
N THR A 41 -4.83 15.77 2.10
CA THR A 41 -4.08 15.97 0.86
C THR A 41 -4.22 14.72 -0.01
N GLN A 42 -4.48 14.90 -1.31
CA GLN A 42 -4.61 13.77 -2.24
C GLN A 42 -3.36 12.88 -2.15
N PRO A 43 -3.52 11.57 -1.88
CA PRO A 43 -2.40 10.68 -1.64
C PRO A 43 -1.64 10.31 -2.92
N ASP A 44 -0.45 9.75 -2.71
CA ASP A 44 0.34 9.07 -3.73
C ASP A 44 0.43 7.58 -3.41
N ASP A 45 0.49 6.74 -4.45
CA ASP A 45 0.71 5.30 -4.31
C ASP A 45 2.17 4.96 -4.64
N TRP A 46 2.94 4.57 -3.63
CA TRP A 46 4.38 4.34 -3.79
C TRP A 46 4.73 2.91 -4.23
N HIS A 47 3.72 2.10 -4.59
CA HIS A 47 3.91 0.77 -5.16
C HIS A 47 2.67 0.29 -5.93
N LEU A 48 2.71 0.32 -7.25
CA LEU A 48 1.54 0.03 -8.09
C LEU A 48 1.91 -0.80 -9.31
N HIS A 49 1.14 -1.87 -9.59
CA HIS A 49 1.20 -2.64 -10.83
C HIS A 49 0.04 -2.31 -11.76
N LEU A 50 0.34 -1.81 -12.94
CA LEU A 50 -0.68 -1.44 -13.93
C LEU A 50 -0.79 -2.43 -15.09
N ARG A 51 0.19 -3.37 -15.23
CA ARG A 51 0.25 -4.32 -16.34
C ARG A 51 0.34 -3.62 -17.70
N ASP A 52 -0.12 -4.26 -18.76
CA ASP A 52 -0.14 -3.77 -20.15
C ASP A 52 -1.43 -4.15 -20.89
N GLY A 53 -1.57 -3.75 -22.14
CA GLY A 53 -2.69 -4.11 -23.02
C GLY A 53 -4.06 -3.70 -22.46
N ASP A 54 -5.06 -4.55 -22.64
CA ASP A 54 -6.44 -4.30 -22.22
C ASP A 54 -6.59 -4.20 -20.70
N LEU A 55 -5.76 -4.94 -19.96
CA LEU A 55 -5.77 -4.89 -18.51
C LEU A 55 -5.29 -3.52 -17.99
N LEU A 56 -4.29 -2.93 -18.63
CA LEU A 56 -3.84 -1.55 -18.33
C LEU A 56 -4.99 -0.56 -18.43
N GLN A 57 -5.73 -0.60 -19.54
CA GLN A 57 -6.86 0.31 -19.77
C GLN A 57 -7.96 0.16 -18.73
N ALA A 58 -8.20 -1.06 -18.26
CA ALA A 58 -9.21 -1.35 -17.25
C ALA A 58 -8.84 -0.86 -15.85
N VAL A 59 -7.55 -0.91 -15.47
CA VAL A 59 -7.14 -0.68 -14.08
C VAL A 59 -6.62 0.73 -13.80
N VAL A 60 -6.07 1.42 -14.82
CA VAL A 60 -5.55 2.79 -14.67
C VAL A 60 -6.58 3.75 -14.08
N PRO A 61 -7.86 3.77 -14.54
CA PRO A 61 -8.86 4.69 -14.00
C PRO A 61 -9.10 4.51 -12.49
N HIS A 62 -8.99 3.29 -11.96
CA HIS A 62 -9.22 3.01 -10.55
C HIS A 62 -8.13 3.63 -9.65
N SER A 63 -6.87 3.54 -10.07
CA SER A 63 -5.77 4.20 -9.34
C SER A 63 -5.82 5.72 -9.52
N ALA A 64 -6.05 6.20 -10.74
CA ALA A 64 -6.13 7.61 -11.07
C ALA A 64 -7.30 8.35 -10.38
N SER A 65 -8.35 7.62 -9.99
CA SER A 65 -9.48 8.18 -9.24
C SER A 65 -9.17 8.52 -7.79
N HIS A 66 -8.07 8.03 -7.21
CA HIS A 66 -7.74 8.25 -5.80
C HIS A 66 -6.38 8.90 -5.61
N PHE A 67 -5.40 8.53 -6.42
CA PHE A 67 -4.01 8.93 -6.26
C PHE A 67 -3.60 10.02 -7.25
N ARG A 68 -2.76 10.95 -6.80
CA ARG A 68 -2.22 12.00 -7.67
C ARG A 68 -1.03 11.48 -8.47
N ARG A 69 -0.20 10.62 -7.86
CA ARG A 69 0.98 9.99 -8.46
C ARG A 69 1.05 8.53 -8.03
N ALA A 70 1.75 7.72 -8.81
CA ALA A 70 2.14 6.39 -8.36
C ALA A 70 3.52 5.99 -8.87
N ILE A 71 4.31 5.30 -8.02
CA ILE A 71 5.49 4.55 -8.45
C ILE A 71 5.02 3.27 -9.15
N VAL A 72 5.28 3.19 -10.45
CA VAL A 72 4.82 2.09 -11.30
C VAL A 72 5.89 1.01 -11.41
N MET A 73 5.52 -0.21 -11.04
CA MET A 73 6.42 -1.36 -11.03
C MET A 73 6.75 -1.86 -12.45
N PRO A 74 8.01 -2.27 -12.70
CA PRO A 74 8.54 -2.51 -14.04
C PRO A 74 8.43 -3.96 -14.53
N ASN A 75 7.81 -4.88 -13.76
CA ASN A 75 7.81 -6.33 -14.01
C ASN A 75 6.77 -6.77 -15.07
N LEU A 76 6.82 -6.16 -16.24
CA LEU A 76 6.07 -6.57 -17.42
C LEU A 76 6.71 -7.80 -18.09
N LYS A 77 6.19 -8.18 -19.25
CA LYS A 77 6.78 -9.17 -20.16
C LYS A 77 6.88 -8.57 -21.57
N PRO A 78 8.09 -8.16 -22.02
CA PRO A 78 9.36 -8.15 -21.28
C PRO A 78 9.39 -7.11 -20.17
N PRO A 79 10.32 -7.23 -19.18
CA PRO A 79 10.46 -6.24 -18.10
C PRO A 79 11.01 -4.91 -18.63
N VAL A 80 10.69 -3.83 -17.91
CA VAL A 80 11.14 -2.46 -18.24
C VAL A 80 12.56 -2.26 -17.71
N THR A 81 13.56 -2.58 -18.52
CA THR A 81 14.98 -2.57 -18.13
C THR A 81 15.76 -1.35 -18.60
N SER A 82 15.14 -0.47 -19.41
CA SER A 82 15.79 0.73 -19.93
C SER A 82 14.89 1.96 -19.82
N THR A 83 15.52 3.13 -19.85
CA THR A 83 14.84 4.42 -19.83
C THR A 83 13.90 4.58 -21.04
N ALA A 84 14.31 4.14 -22.22
CA ALA A 84 13.47 4.17 -23.41
C ALA A 84 12.20 3.33 -23.24
N ALA A 85 12.33 2.12 -22.67
CA ALA A 85 11.17 1.27 -22.36
C ALA A 85 10.26 1.89 -21.29
N ALA A 86 10.84 2.56 -20.29
CA ALA A 86 10.07 3.27 -19.26
C ALA A 86 9.25 4.43 -19.85
N ILE A 87 9.82 5.20 -20.77
CA ILE A 87 9.13 6.28 -21.49
C ILE A 87 7.96 5.70 -22.30
N THR A 88 8.19 4.65 -23.09
CA THR A 88 7.15 3.98 -23.88
C THR A 88 6.01 3.46 -23.01
N TYR A 89 6.36 2.86 -21.87
CA TYR A 89 5.35 2.36 -20.93
C TYR A 89 4.55 3.51 -20.30
N ARG A 90 5.23 4.59 -19.91
CA ARG A 90 4.56 5.81 -19.42
C ARG A 90 3.57 6.37 -20.44
N GLU A 91 3.95 6.45 -21.72
CA GLU A 91 3.04 6.90 -22.79
C GLU A 91 1.79 6.02 -22.90
N SER A 92 1.95 4.70 -22.74
CA SER A 92 0.83 3.76 -22.75
C SER A 92 -0.11 3.98 -21.56
N ILE A 93 0.43 4.25 -20.38
CA ILE A 93 -0.35 4.60 -19.19
C ILE A 93 -1.09 5.94 -19.41
N MET A 94 -0.40 6.96 -19.91
CA MET A 94 -1.00 8.27 -20.17
C MET A 94 -2.17 8.20 -21.17
N LYS A 95 -2.08 7.32 -22.17
CA LYS A 95 -3.17 7.09 -23.14
C LYS A 95 -4.38 6.37 -22.53
N ALA A 96 -4.17 5.60 -21.44
CA ALA A 96 -5.24 4.89 -20.73
C ALA A 96 -5.93 5.73 -19.64
N LEU A 97 -5.42 6.94 -19.38
CA LEU A 97 -6.02 7.83 -18.38
C LEU A 97 -7.36 8.39 -18.86
N PRO A 98 -8.32 8.56 -17.91
CA PRO A 98 -9.52 9.35 -18.19
C PRO A 98 -9.17 10.78 -18.65
N ILE A 99 -10.03 11.36 -19.48
CA ILE A 99 -9.92 12.77 -19.88
C ILE A 99 -9.92 13.63 -18.61
N GLU A 100 -9.03 14.62 -18.55
CA GLU A 100 -8.85 15.53 -17.40
C GLU A 100 -8.20 14.90 -16.15
N SER A 101 -7.75 13.65 -16.22
CA SER A 101 -7.01 13.05 -15.11
C SER A 101 -5.69 13.77 -14.87
N SER A 102 -5.44 14.15 -13.63
CA SER A 102 -4.17 14.72 -13.19
C SER A 102 -3.16 13.68 -12.67
N PHE A 103 -3.46 12.40 -12.82
CA PHE A 103 -2.58 11.32 -12.37
C PHE A 103 -1.24 11.32 -13.10
N ASP A 104 -0.15 11.20 -12.35
CA ASP A 104 1.22 11.21 -12.90
C ASP A 104 1.96 9.90 -12.55
N PRO A 105 2.22 9.01 -13.53
CA PRO A 105 2.97 7.79 -13.32
C PRO A 105 4.48 8.09 -13.21
N LEU A 106 5.07 7.75 -12.07
CA LEU A 106 6.49 7.81 -11.78
C LEU A 106 7.10 6.45 -12.12
N MET A 107 7.91 6.40 -13.17
CA MET A 107 8.39 5.13 -13.70
C MET A 107 9.57 4.57 -12.90
N THR A 108 9.76 3.24 -13.03
CA THR A 108 10.91 2.55 -12.44
C THR A 108 11.59 1.66 -13.48
N LEU A 109 12.88 1.38 -13.26
CA LEU A 109 13.60 0.37 -14.02
C LEU A 109 13.65 -0.95 -13.26
N TYR A 110 13.62 -2.04 -13.99
CA TYR A 110 13.84 -3.38 -13.49
C TYR A 110 15.34 -3.66 -13.42
N LEU A 111 15.88 -3.87 -12.21
CA LEU A 111 17.29 -4.21 -12.02
C LEU A 111 17.56 -5.65 -12.44
N THR A 112 18.59 -5.86 -13.24
CA THR A 112 19.09 -7.17 -13.66
C THR A 112 20.60 -7.27 -13.48
N ASP A 113 21.14 -8.47 -13.54
CA ASP A 113 22.59 -8.69 -13.56
C ASP A 113 23.31 -8.05 -14.76
N LYS A 114 22.56 -7.55 -15.75
CA LYS A 114 23.06 -6.93 -16.99
C LYS A 114 22.83 -5.42 -17.02
N THR A 115 22.25 -4.85 -16.00
CA THR A 115 22.02 -3.38 -15.93
C THR A 115 23.35 -2.65 -15.92
N HIS A 116 23.47 -1.59 -16.73
CA HIS A 116 24.68 -0.76 -16.88
C HIS A 116 24.57 0.51 -16.06
N THR A 117 25.72 1.02 -15.58
CA THR A 117 25.78 2.29 -14.83
C THR A 117 25.29 3.49 -15.65
N ASP A 118 25.51 3.48 -16.96
CA ASP A 118 25.05 4.56 -17.84
C ASP A 118 23.54 4.61 -17.96
N GLU A 119 22.85 3.47 -17.81
CA GLU A 119 21.38 3.45 -17.77
C GLU A 119 20.82 4.21 -16.57
N ILE A 120 21.53 4.18 -15.42
CA ILE A 120 21.11 4.95 -14.22
C ILE A 120 21.25 6.45 -14.45
N LYS A 121 22.30 6.89 -15.16
CA LYS A 121 22.47 8.31 -15.55
C LYS A 121 21.35 8.76 -16.49
N LEU A 122 21.11 7.99 -17.56
CA LEU A 122 20.02 8.25 -18.52
C LEU A 122 18.66 8.28 -17.81
N ALA A 123 18.42 7.34 -16.89
CA ALA A 123 17.20 7.29 -16.10
C ALA A 123 17.00 8.58 -15.28
N ARG A 124 18.04 9.04 -14.61
CA ARG A 124 18.00 10.29 -13.83
C ARG A 124 17.77 11.52 -14.69
N GLU A 125 18.47 11.62 -15.81
CA GLU A 125 18.39 12.75 -16.76
C GLU A 125 17.03 12.80 -17.46
N SER A 126 16.35 11.66 -17.63
CA SER A 126 15.04 11.59 -18.29
C SER A 126 13.95 12.36 -17.56
N GLY A 127 14.04 12.54 -16.25
CA GLY A 127 12.97 13.08 -15.41
C GLY A 127 11.73 12.21 -15.32
N VAL A 128 11.74 11.01 -15.93
CA VAL A 128 10.61 10.06 -15.99
C VAL A 128 10.80 8.91 -15.02
N VAL A 129 12.05 8.48 -14.78
CA VAL A 129 12.40 7.37 -13.90
C VAL A 129 12.78 7.90 -12.52
N TYR A 130 12.13 7.39 -11.50
CA TYR A 130 12.28 7.86 -10.12
C TYR A 130 12.96 6.87 -9.19
N ALA A 131 13.05 5.60 -9.58
CA ALA A 131 13.69 4.55 -8.77
C ALA A 131 14.07 3.34 -9.63
N VAL A 132 14.85 2.43 -9.05
CA VAL A 132 15.19 1.12 -9.65
C VAL A 132 14.66 0.02 -8.74
N LYS A 133 13.93 -0.94 -9.31
CA LYS A 133 13.30 -2.05 -8.57
C LYS A 133 14.16 -3.31 -8.63
N LEU A 134 14.52 -3.80 -7.47
CA LEU A 134 15.15 -5.10 -7.26
C LEU A 134 14.10 -6.19 -7.05
N TYR A 135 14.14 -7.21 -7.87
CA TYR A 135 13.53 -8.51 -7.62
C TYR A 135 14.63 -9.56 -7.52
N PRO A 136 14.74 -10.31 -6.43
CA PRO A 136 15.51 -11.56 -6.45
C PRO A 136 14.93 -12.51 -7.52
N ALA A 137 15.79 -13.16 -8.30
CA ALA A 137 15.35 -14.02 -9.40
C ALA A 137 14.39 -15.11 -8.92
N GLY A 138 13.17 -15.13 -9.47
CA GLY A 138 12.14 -16.11 -9.13
C GLY A 138 11.32 -15.81 -7.86
N ALA A 139 11.48 -14.63 -7.23
CA ALA A 139 10.80 -14.30 -5.98
C ALA A 139 9.28 -14.13 -6.14
N THR A 140 8.83 -13.58 -7.25
CA THR A 140 7.41 -13.26 -7.49
C THR A 140 7.03 -13.32 -8.98
N THR A 141 5.84 -12.87 -9.33
CA THR A 141 5.35 -12.81 -10.71
C THR A 141 6.29 -12.02 -11.62
N ASN A 142 6.67 -12.61 -12.76
CA ASN A 142 7.59 -12.04 -13.76
C ASN A 142 8.95 -11.59 -13.19
N SER A 143 9.50 -12.35 -12.23
CA SER A 143 10.80 -12.05 -11.62
C SER A 143 11.93 -13.02 -12.03
N GLN A 144 11.73 -13.82 -13.10
CA GLN A 144 12.74 -14.79 -13.57
C GLN A 144 14.03 -14.09 -14.03
N ASP A 145 13.92 -12.90 -14.63
CA ASP A 145 15.05 -12.08 -15.09
C ASP A 145 15.66 -11.21 -13.96
N GLY A 146 15.27 -11.45 -12.71
CA GLY A 146 15.72 -10.70 -11.54
C GLY A 146 17.20 -10.90 -11.21
N VAL A 147 17.60 -10.27 -10.12
CA VAL A 147 19.00 -10.27 -9.67
C VAL A 147 19.37 -11.62 -9.08
N THR A 148 20.53 -12.15 -9.50
CA THR A 148 21.15 -13.35 -8.93
C THR A 148 22.44 -13.04 -8.16
N ASP A 149 23.10 -11.91 -8.45
CA ASP A 149 24.37 -11.50 -7.83
C ASP A 149 24.37 -10.00 -7.54
N LEU A 150 23.79 -9.63 -6.39
CA LEU A 150 23.66 -8.22 -5.98
C LEU A 150 25.02 -7.59 -5.66
N PHE A 151 25.91 -8.31 -4.97
CA PHE A 151 27.18 -7.80 -4.45
C PHE A 151 28.33 -7.90 -5.44
N GLY A 152 28.22 -8.71 -6.47
CA GLY A 152 29.19 -8.79 -7.57
C GLY A 152 28.74 -7.94 -8.75
N LYS A 153 27.78 -8.43 -9.53
CA LYS A 153 27.37 -7.83 -10.80
C LYS A 153 26.64 -6.49 -10.66
N CYS A 154 25.77 -6.35 -9.66
CA CYS A 154 24.96 -5.15 -9.49
C CYS A 154 25.66 -4.05 -8.67
N LEU A 155 26.73 -4.34 -7.95
CA LEU A 155 27.36 -3.37 -7.06
C LEU A 155 27.75 -2.05 -7.75
N PRO A 156 28.40 -2.04 -8.95
CA PRO A 156 28.73 -0.79 -9.63
C PRO A 156 27.50 0.06 -9.96
N VAL A 157 26.36 -0.60 -10.27
CA VAL A 157 25.08 0.06 -10.54
C VAL A 157 24.53 0.69 -9.27
N LEU A 158 24.60 -0.01 -8.13
CA LEU A 158 24.17 0.52 -6.83
C LEU A 158 25.02 1.71 -6.39
N GLU A 159 26.32 1.68 -6.63
CA GLU A 159 27.22 2.82 -6.39
C GLU A 159 26.87 4.02 -7.28
N GLU A 160 26.49 3.79 -8.54
CA GLU A 160 26.02 4.86 -9.42
C GLU A 160 24.68 5.41 -8.96
N MET A 161 23.76 4.56 -8.48
CA MET A 161 22.49 5.00 -7.90
C MET A 161 22.69 5.93 -6.69
N VAL A 162 23.69 5.67 -5.84
CA VAL A 162 24.08 6.59 -4.76
C VAL A 162 24.44 7.97 -5.31
N LYS A 163 25.29 8.04 -6.35
CA LYS A 163 25.73 9.31 -6.98
C LYS A 163 24.56 10.08 -7.59
N GLN A 164 23.63 9.37 -8.20
CA GLN A 164 22.45 9.94 -8.86
C GLN A 164 21.29 10.21 -7.88
N ASN A 165 21.44 9.93 -6.58
CA ASN A 165 20.38 9.97 -5.59
C ASN A 165 19.11 9.21 -6.08
N MET A 166 19.31 8.02 -6.70
CA MET A 166 18.28 7.15 -7.25
C MET A 166 17.95 6.08 -6.22
N PRO A 167 16.73 6.01 -5.66
CA PRO A 167 16.35 5.01 -4.67
C PRO A 167 16.32 3.59 -5.24
N LEU A 168 16.69 2.61 -4.42
CA LEU A 168 16.50 1.19 -4.65
C LEU A 168 15.21 0.72 -3.98
N LEU A 169 14.29 0.16 -4.74
CA LEU A 169 13.05 -0.44 -4.25
C LEU A 169 13.23 -1.96 -4.20
N VAL A 170 12.95 -2.59 -3.08
CA VAL A 170 13.35 -3.98 -2.85
C VAL A 170 12.15 -4.88 -2.60
N HIS A 171 11.95 -5.91 -3.42
CA HIS A 171 11.15 -7.08 -3.03
C HIS A 171 11.99 -7.92 -2.06
N GLY A 172 11.65 -7.86 -0.79
CA GLY A 172 12.53 -8.31 0.31
C GLY A 172 12.36 -9.79 0.67
N GLU A 173 12.51 -10.72 -0.26
CA GLU A 173 12.44 -12.16 0.00
C GLU A 173 13.63 -12.91 -0.60
N VAL A 174 14.19 -13.87 0.15
CA VAL A 174 15.12 -14.87 -0.42
C VAL A 174 14.35 -15.90 -1.25
N THR A 175 15.03 -16.51 -2.22
CA THR A 175 14.43 -17.48 -3.16
C THR A 175 14.94 -18.91 -2.98
N ASP A 176 15.76 -19.18 -1.97
CA ASP A 176 16.21 -20.53 -1.63
C ASP A 176 14.98 -21.39 -1.24
N PRO A 177 14.73 -22.51 -1.97
CA PRO A 177 13.60 -23.37 -1.70
C PRO A 177 13.64 -24.11 -0.37
N SER A 178 14.80 -24.16 0.30
CA SER A 178 14.95 -24.74 1.64
C SER A 178 14.44 -23.82 2.76
N ILE A 179 14.25 -22.52 2.46
CA ILE A 179 13.74 -21.53 3.41
C ILE A 179 12.21 -21.51 3.38
N ASP A 180 11.61 -21.63 4.59
CA ASP A 180 10.16 -21.52 4.75
C ASP A 180 9.66 -20.20 4.17
N VAL A 181 8.58 -20.27 3.38
CA VAL A 181 8.00 -19.11 2.70
C VAL A 181 7.60 -17.98 3.67
N PHE A 182 7.31 -18.29 4.92
CA PHE A 182 6.97 -17.32 5.95
C PHE A 182 8.19 -16.64 6.57
N ASP A 183 9.40 -17.18 6.41
CA ASP A 183 10.64 -16.65 6.97
C ASP A 183 11.52 -15.93 5.93
N ARG A 184 11.16 -15.98 4.65
CA ARG A 184 11.95 -15.43 3.53
C ARG A 184 12.28 -13.95 3.68
N GLU A 185 11.33 -13.14 4.18
CA GLU A 185 11.54 -11.70 4.40
C GLU A 185 12.57 -11.46 5.50
N LYS A 186 12.47 -12.16 6.62
CA LYS A 186 13.43 -12.08 7.73
C LYS A 186 14.85 -12.44 7.27
N ILE A 187 14.98 -13.58 6.60
CA ILE A 187 16.29 -14.03 6.10
C ILE A 187 16.88 -13.07 5.09
N PHE A 188 16.04 -12.47 4.21
CA PHE A 188 16.51 -11.45 3.28
C PHE A 188 17.06 -10.20 4.00
N ILE A 189 16.39 -9.75 5.06
CA ILE A 189 16.88 -8.64 5.88
C ILE A 189 18.27 -8.97 6.45
N GLU A 190 18.41 -10.12 7.06
CA GLU A 190 19.64 -10.53 7.75
C GLU A 190 20.81 -10.77 6.78
N THR A 191 20.54 -11.40 5.63
CA THR A 191 21.59 -11.87 4.72
C THR A 191 21.87 -10.97 3.54
N VAL A 192 20.94 -10.10 3.17
CA VAL A 192 21.07 -9.23 1.99
C VAL A 192 20.98 -7.76 2.37
N LEU A 193 19.89 -7.35 3.04
CA LEU A 193 19.59 -5.93 3.19
C LEU A 193 20.49 -5.24 4.24
N GLN A 194 20.72 -5.87 5.37
CA GLN A 194 21.67 -5.35 6.39
C GLN A 194 23.09 -5.22 5.83
N PRO A 195 23.68 -6.25 5.18
CA PRO A 195 24.99 -6.11 4.54
C PRO A 195 25.03 -5.02 3.45
N LEU A 196 23.96 -4.87 2.66
CA LEU A 196 23.88 -3.83 1.65
C LEU A 196 23.96 -2.43 2.23
N ILE A 197 23.15 -2.15 3.27
CA ILE A 197 23.12 -0.84 3.92
C ILE A 197 24.43 -0.53 4.65
N GLN A 198 25.08 -1.54 5.23
CA GLN A 198 26.40 -1.39 5.84
C GLN A 198 27.46 -1.02 4.80
N ARG A 199 27.39 -1.63 3.60
CA ARG A 199 28.33 -1.37 2.50
C ARG A 199 28.05 -0.05 1.79
N LEU A 200 26.80 0.33 1.61
CA LEU A 200 26.37 1.54 0.92
C LEU A 200 25.43 2.38 1.80
N PRO A 201 25.91 3.00 2.88
CA PRO A 201 25.06 3.69 3.87
C PRO A 201 24.37 4.95 3.32
N GLN A 202 24.77 5.41 2.13
CA GLN A 202 24.17 6.56 1.43
C GLN A 202 23.13 6.15 0.40
N LEU A 203 22.96 4.84 0.12
CA LEU A 203 21.94 4.36 -0.78
C LEU A 203 20.57 4.51 -0.11
N LYS A 204 19.65 5.23 -0.76
CA LYS A 204 18.26 5.25 -0.33
C LYS A 204 17.59 3.94 -0.70
N VAL A 205 16.94 3.30 0.26
CA VAL A 205 16.27 2.01 0.06
C VAL A 205 14.84 2.09 0.55
N VAL A 206 13.90 1.64 -0.28
CA VAL A 206 12.53 1.36 0.14
C VAL A 206 12.34 -0.15 0.23
N MET A 207 12.10 -0.65 1.44
CA MET A 207 11.65 -2.02 1.64
C MET A 207 10.16 -2.08 1.31
N GLU A 208 9.85 -2.68 0.18
CA GLU A 208 8.50 -2.68 -0.36
C GLU A 208 7.60 -3.69 0.38
N HIS A 209 6.29 -3.34 0.51
CA HIS A 209 5.22 -4.22 0.99
C HIS A 209 5.62 -5.12 2.16
N ILE A 210 6.20 -4.53 3.22
CA ILE A 210 6.69 -5.27 4.38
C ILE A 210 5.58 -6.09 5.05
N THR A 211 5.96 -7.28 5.56
CA THR A 211 4.99 -8.24 6.09
C THR A 211 5.29 -8.74 7.49
N THR A 212 6.46 -8.40 8.07
CA THR A 212 6.90 -8.94 9.35
C THR A 212 7.22 -7.87 10.38
N MET A 213 7.18 -8.25 11.65
CA MET A 213 7.70 -7.46 12.76
C MET A 213 9.23 -7.25 12.61
N ASP A 214 9.94 -8.23 12.03
CA ASP A 214 11.37 -8.13 11.76
C ASP A 214 11.66 -6.97 10.80
N ALA A 215 10.85 -6.80 9.74
CA ALA A 215 10.95 -5.67 8.83
C ALA A 215 10.63 -4.33 9.50
N VAL A 216 9.61 -4.27 10.35
CA VAL A 216 9.31 -3.06 11.15
C VAL A 216 10.50 -2.67 11.99
N ASN A 217 11.04 -3.60 12.78
CA ASN A 217 12.17 -3.35 13.66
C ASN A 217 13.42 -2.91 12.88
N PHE A 218 13.67 -3.57 11.75
CA PHE A 218 14.79 -3.21 10.88
C PHE A 218 14.66 -1.78 10.36
N VAL A 219 13.54 -1.42 9.75
CA VAL A 219 13.29 -0.07 9.20
C VAL A 219 13.39 0.99 10.30
N GLU A 220 12.81 0.74 11.48
CA GLU A 220 12.91 1.67 12.62
C GLU A 220 14.35 1.85 13.11
N SER A 221 15.16 0.80 13.07
CA SER A 221 16.58 0.88 13.47
C SER A 221 17.47 1.66 12.50
N CYS A 222 17.05 1.81 11.23
CA CYS A 222 17.81 2.49 10.20
C CYS A 222 17.78 4.01 10.35
N LYS A 223 18.76 4.69 9.74
CA LYS A 223 18.82 6.15 9.69
C LYS A 223 17.64 6.72 8.92
N GLU A 224 16.94 7.70 9.50
CA GLU A 224 15.84 8.42 8.85
C GLU A 224 16.27 9.05 7.53
N GLY A 225 15.42 8.99 6.50
CA GLY A 225 15.66 9.51 5.17
C GLY A 225 16.50 8.62 4.25
N PHE A 226 17.05 7.50 4.76
CA PHE A 226 17.80 6.53 3.93
C PHE A 226 17.06 5.20 3.76
N VAL A 227 16.31 4.75 4.74
CA VAL A 227 15.48 3.56 4.64
C VAL A 227 14.05 3.90 4.99
N GLY A 228 13.14 3.57 4.07
CA GLY A 228 11.70 3.64 4.26
C GLY A 228 11.04 2.32 3.87
N ALA A 229 9.75 2.20 4.12
CA ALA A 229 8.99 1.02 3.74
C ALA A 229 7.58 1.36 3.24
N THR A 230 7.15 0.66 2.20
CA THR A 230 5.74 0.67 1.79
C THR A 230 4.95 -0.37 2.57
N VAL A 231 3.70 -0.03 2.87
CA VAL A 231 2.78 -0.92 3.56
C VAL A 231 1.46 -0.99 2.81
N THR A 232 0.99 -2.20 2.56
CA THR A 232 -0.18 -2.49 1.74
C THR A 232 -1.44 -2.67 2.59
N PRO A 233 -2.64 -2.46 2.04
CA PRO A 233 -3.88 -2.68 2.78
C PRO A 233 -4.08 -4.16 3.15
N GLN A 234 -3.64 -5.10 2.29
CA GLN A 234 -3.76 -6.53 2.58
C GLN A 234 -2.93 -6.96 3.79
N HIS A 235 -1.70 -6.47 3.95
CA HIS A 235 -0.85 -6.81 5.08
C HIS A 235 -1.24 -6.10 6.39
N LEU A 236 -2.08 -5.06 6.31
CA LEU A 236 -2.69 -4.42 7.48
C LEU A 236 -3.97 -5.12 7.95
N LEU A 237 -4.74 -5.71 7.03
CA LEU A 237 -6.09 -6.21 7.32
C LEU A 237 -6.18 -7.74 7.39
N LEU A 238 -5.31 -8.45 6.68
CA LEU A 238 -5.35 -9.91 6.56
C LEU A 238 -4.12 -10.55 7.22
N ASN A 239 -4.33 -11.65 7.91
CA ASN A 239 -3.27 -12.57 8.32
C ASN A 239 -3.35 -13.86 7.48
N ARG A 240 -2.40 -14.78 7.67
CA ARG A 240 -2.28 -16.00 6.87
C ARG A 240 -3.52 -16.93 6.90
N ASN A 241 -4.41 -16.80 7.91
CA ASN A 241 -5.63 -17.57 7.95
C ASN A 241 -6.57 -17.21 6.77
N ALA A 242 -6.50 -15.97 6.28
CA ALA A 242 -7.30 -15.52 5.15
C ALA A 242 -7.02 -16.28 3.84
N LEU A 243 -5.89 -16.99 3.75
CA LEU A 243 -5.58 -17.85 2.61
C LEU A 243 -6.41 -19.14 2.58
N PHE A 244 -6.97 -19.57 3.74
CA PHE A 244 -7.56 -20.90 3.93
C PHE A 244 -8.95 -20.87 4.55
N GLN A 245 -9.46 -19.72 4.91
CA GLN A 245 -10.76 -19.61 5.58
C GLN A 245 -11.91 -19.99 4.62
N GLY A 246 -12.63 -21.05 4.95
CA GLY A 246 -13.69 -21.58 4.11
C GLY A 246 -13.20 -22.36 2.88
N GLY A 247 -11.90 -22.67 2.82
CA GLY A 247 -11.20 -23.32 1.71
C GLY A 247 -10.05 -22.44 1.18
N LEU A 248 -9.45 -22.85 0.07
CA LEU A 248 -8.38 -22.08 -0.57
C LEU A 248 -8.95 -20.77 -1.13
N GLN A 249 -8.31 -19.65 -0.76
CA GLN A 249 -8.71 -18.30 -1.18
C GLN A 249 -7.67 -17.70 -2.14
N PRO A 250 -7.74 -18.00 -3.45
CA PRO A 250 -6.73 -17.55 -4.41
C PRO A 250 -6.68 -16.03 -4.55
N HIS A 251 -7.79 -15.32 -4.33
CA HIS A 251 -7.84 -13.86 -4.40
C HIS A 251 -7.11 -13.18 -3.24
N ASN A 252 -6.82 -13.89 -2.14
CA ASN A 252 -6.00 -13.42 -1.02
C ASN A 252 -4.52 -13.84 -1.15
N TYR A 253 -4.15 -14.53 -2.22
CA TYR A 253 -2.76 -14.92 -2.46
C TYR A 253 -1.95 -13.78 -3.07
N CYS A 254 -0.88 -13.39 -2.37
CA CYS A 254 0.12 -12.41 -2.78
C CYS A 254 1.52 -12.84 -2.35
N LEU A 255 2.55 -12.22 -2.88
CA LEU A 255 3.93 -12.35 -2.44
C LEU A 255 4.51 -10.95 -2.15
N PRO A 256 5.09 -10.77 -0.97
CA PRO A 256 5.25 -11.74 0.13
C PRO A 256 3.91 -12.23 0.69
N VAL A 257 3.87 -13.49 1.12
CA VAL A 257 2.64 -14.09 1.65
C VAL A 257 2.20 -13.42 2.95
N LEU A 258 0.88 -13.43 3.21
CA LEU A 258 0.30 -13.01 4.48
C LEU A 258 0.95 -13.78 5.64
N LYS A 259 1.27 -13.08 6.72
CA LYS A 259 2.00 -13.62 7.87
C LYS A 259 1.08 -13.92 9.07
N ARG A 260 1.67 -14.30 10.20
CA ARG A 260 0.96 -14.50 11.47
C ARG A 260 0.37 -13.19 11.98
N GLU A 261 -0.65 -13.28 12.83
CA GLU A 261 -1.33 -12.11 13.42
C GLU A 261 -0.35 -11.17 14.14
N ILE A 262 0.61 -11.70 14.88
CA ILE A 262 1.63 -10.89 15.58
C ILE A 262 2.41 -9.94 14.66
N HIS A 263 2.65 -10.36 13.41
CA HIS A 263 3.32 -9.54 12.41
C HIS A 263 2.38 -8.45 11.90
N ARG A 264 1.12 -8.81 11.59
CA ARG A 264 0.10 -7.85 11.16
C ARG A 264 -0.10 -6.74 12.21
N GLU A 265 -0.25 -7.12 13.48
CA GLU A 265 -0.39 -6.18 14.60
C GLU A 265 0.83 -5.25 14.73
N ALA A 266 2.04 -5.79 14.56
CA ALA A 266 3.26 -4.99 14.58
C ALA A 266 3.28 -3.94 13.45
N ILE A 267 2.85 -4.31 12.24
CA ILE A 267 2.78 -3.39 11.10
C ILE A 267 1.71 -2.32 11.34
N VAL A 268 0.50 -2.70 11.79
CA VAL A 268 -0.55 -1.74 12.13
C VAL A 268 -0.05 -0.73 13.16
N LYS A 269 0.61 -1.20 14.23
CA LYS A 269 1.20 -0.34 15.25
C LYS A 269 2.24 0.61 14.66
N ALA A 270 3.08 0.16 13.74
CA ALA A 270 4.11 0.98 13.10
C ALA A 270 3.50 2.12 12.27
N VAL A 271 2.55 1.82 11.37
CA VAL A 271 1.95 2.84 10.50
C VAL A 271 1.10 3.85 11.27
N THR A 272 0.49 3.44 12.36
CA THR A 272 -0.36 4.30 13.21
C THR A 272 0.42 5.05 14.29
N SER A 273 1.73 4.81 14.43
CA SER A 273 2.59 5.49 15.40
C SER A 273 2.89 6.95 15.06
N GLY A 274 2.79 7.30 13.77
CA GLY A 274 3.24 8.59 13.23
C GLY A 274 4.70 8.56 12.76
N SER A 275 5.36 7.40 12.72
CA SER A 275 6.69 7.25 12.13
C SER A 275 6.71 7.67 10.67
N LYS A 276 7.70 8.47 10.29
CA LYS A 276 7.85 8.96 8.92
C LYS A 276 8.45 7.94 7.96
N LYS A 277 8.90 6.81 8.47
CA LYS A 277 9.59 5.77 7.71
C LYS A 277 8.63 4.84 6.95
N PHE A 278 7.34 4.86 7.31
CA PHE A 278 6.32 4.05 6.66
C PHE A 278 5.38 4.93 5.85
N PHE A 279 5.05 4.48 4.64
CA PHE A 279 4.12 5.19 3.76
C PHE A 279 3.30 4.21 2.90
N LEU A 280 2.23 4.73 2.33
CA LEU A 280 1.31 3.99 1.51
C LEU A 280 2.00 3.41 0.26
N GLY A 281 1.82 2.11 0.01
CA GLY A 281 2.08 1.46 -1.26
C GLY A 281 1.10 0.33 -1.38
N THR A 282 0.18 0.42 -2.35
CA THR A 282 -0.95 -0.52 -2.40
C THR A 282 -0.53 -1.93 -2.78
N ASP A 283 0.54 -2.07 -3.54
CA ASP A 283 0.86 -3.31 -4.27
C ASP A 283 -0.38 -3.88 -4.95
N SER A 284 -1.22 -2.97 -5.47
CA SER A 284 -2.37 -3.41 -6.25
C SER A 284 -1.88 -4.10 -7.50
N ALA A 285 -2.12 -5.40 -7.57
CA ALA A 285 -1.54 -6.29 -8.58
C ALA A 285 -2.65 -7.09 -9.28
N PRO A 286 -3.31 -6.48 -10.29
CA PRO A 286 -4.43 -7.10 -10.98
C PRO A 286 -4.00 -8.34 -11.76
N HIS A 287 -4.83 -9.39 -11.65
CA HIS A 287 -4.77 -10.60 -12.48
C HIS A 287 -6.20 -10.95 -12.89
N GLU A 288 -6.36 -11.44 -14.10
CA GLU A 288 -7.61 -11.97 -14.59
C GLU A 288 -8.04 -13.15 -13.70
N ARG A 289 -9.34 -13.23 -13.39
CA ARG A 289 -9.96 -14.18 -12.46
C ARG A 289 -9.53 -15.62 -12.71
N ARG A 290 -9.58 -16.09 -13.98
CA ARG A 290 -9.23 -17.46 -14.33
C ARG A 290 -7.76 -17.79 -14.05
N ARG A 291 -6.88 -16.78 -14.08
CA ARG A 291 -5.47 -16.96 -13.74
C ARG A 291 -5.26 -17.06 -12.23
N LYS A 292 -6.06 -16.35 -11.46
CA LYS A 292 -6.08 -16.47 -9.98
C LYS A 292 -6.67 -17.83 -9.55
N GLU A 293 -7.73 -18.29 -10.22
CA GLU A 293 -8.45 -19.51 -9.91
C GLU A 293 -7.87 -20.74 -10.68
N SER A 294 -6.60 -20.71 -11.01
CA SER A 294 -5.83 -21.79 -11.64
C SER A 294 -4.82 -22.40 -10.67
N SER A 295 -4.18 -23.50 -11.05
CA SER A 295 -3.14 -24.14 -10.24
C SER A 295 -1.93 -23.24 -9.96
N CYS A 296 -1.64 -22.26 -10.81
CA CYS A 296 -0.60 -21.25 -10.59
C CYS A 296 -1.01 -20.23 -9.51
N GLY A 297 -2.30 -19.89 -9.42
CA GLY A 297 -2.85 -18.94 -8.47
C GLY A 297 -2.46 -17.48 -8.68
N CYS A 298 -1.50 -17.16 -9.53
CA CYS A 298 -0.91 -15.83 -9.78
C CYS A 298 -0.87 -14.92 -8.55
N ALA A 299 0.30 -14.71 -7.95
CA ALA A 299 0.46 -13.86 -6.77
C ALA A 299 0.11 -12.40 -7.08
N GLY A 300 -0.79 -11.81 -6.29
CA GLY A 300 -1.22 -10.41 -6.39
C GLY A 300 -2.67 -10.21 -5.98
N ILE A 301 -2.92 -9.16 -5.22
CA ILE A 301 -4.27 -8.74 -4.77
C ILE A 301 -4.61 -7.44 -5.48
N TYR A 302 -5.83 -7.31 -5.99
CA TYR A 302 -6.28 -6.10 -6.66
C TYR A 302 -6.99 -5.19 -5.66
N SER A 303 -6.28 -4.21 -5.12
CA SER A 303 -6.75 -3.32 -4.06
C SER A 303 -7.03 -1.87 -4.49
N ALA A 304 -6.57 -1.43 -5.67
CA ALA A 304 -6.67 -0.03 -6.09
C ALA A 304 -8.07 0.60 -5.92
N PRO A 305 -9.20 -0.04 -6.28
CA PRO A 305 -10.52 0.55 -6.14
C PRO A 305 -10.94 0.82 -4.68
N VAL A 306 -10.35 0.11 -3.73
CA VAL A 306 -10.77 0.10 -2.32
C VAL A 306 -9.67 0.55 -1.35
N ALA A 307 -8.44 0.70 -1.83
CA ALA A 307 -7.25 0.88 -0.99
C ALA A 307 -7.40 2.03 0.01
N LEU A 308 -7.82 3.21 -0.45
CA LEU A 308 -7.94 4.38 0.42
C LEU A 308 -9.02 4.19 1.50
N SER A 309 -10.14 3.54 1.16
CA SER A 309 -11.17 3.14 2.13
C SER A 309 -10.62 2.18 3.19
N LEU A 310 -9.76 1.26 2.77
CA LEU A 310 -9.16 0.26 3.65
C LEU A 310 -8.12 0.86 4.59
N TYR A 311 -7.28 1.77 4.11
CA TYR A 311 -6.36 2.52 4.98
C TYR A 311 -7.14 3.35 6.00
N ALA A 312 -8.18 4.08 5.57
CA ALA A 312 -9.03 4.83 6.49
C ALA A 312 -9.67 3.93 7.57
N LYS A 313 -10.12 2.73 7.19
CA LYS A 313 -10.65 1.73 8.13
C LYS A 313 -9.60 1.35 9.18
N VAL A 314 -8.37 1.03 8.77
CA VAL A 314 -7.29 0.63 9.70
C VAL A 314 -6.98 1.75 10.69
N PHE A 315 -6.85 2.98 10.22
CA PHE A 315 -6.53 4.11 11.08
C PHE A 315 -7.70 4.53 11.99
N ASP A 316 -8.95 4.38 11.54
CA ASP A 316 -10.16 4.59 12.35
C ASP A 316 -10.24 3.57 13.48
N GLU A 317 -10.06 2.28 13.18
CA GLU A 317 -10.08 1.19 14.16
C GLU A 317 -8.94 1.27 15.18
N ALA A 318 -7.81 1.82 14.77
CA ALA A 318 -6.67 2.09 15.66
C ALA A 318 -6.81 3.40 16.46
N GLY A 319 -7.84 4.21 16.22
CA GLY A 319 -8.00 5.52 16.84
C GLY A 319 -6.93 6.54 16.42
N ALA A 320 -6.37 6.41 15.21
CA ALA A 320 -5.22 7.16 14.72
C ALA A 320 -5.51 7.90 13.39
N LEU A 321 -6.76 8.30 13.13
CA LEU A 321 -7.14 9.02 11.91
C LEU A 321 -6.34 10.31 11.69
N ASP A 322 -5.87 10.94 12.75
CA ASP A 322 -4.99 12.11 12.70
C ASP A 322 -3.60 11.84 12.10
N LYS A 323 -3.19 10.56 11.96
CA LYS A 323 -1.94 10.13 11.33
C LYS A 323 -2.12 9.70 9.88
N LEU A 324 -3.36 9.50 9.42
CA LEU A 324 -3.65 8.97 8.08
C LEU A 324 -3.07 9.87 6.98
N GLU A 325 -3.26 11.19 7.05
CA GLU A 325 -2.76 12.12 6.03
C GLU A 325 -1.23 12.06 5.90
N ALA A 326 -0.51 11.98 7.03
CA ALA A 326 0.94 11.87 7.00
C ALA A 326 1.39 10.56 6.31
N PHE A 327 0.79 9.44 6.68
CA PHE A 327 1.10 8.13 6.08
C PHE A 327 0.78 8.05 4.59
N THR A 328 -0.36 8.60 4.16
CA THR A 328 -0.81 8.47 2.77
C THR A 328 -0.23 9.53 1.83
N SER A 329 0.09 10.73 2.35
CA SER A 329 0.29 11.91 1.51
C SER A 329 1.57 12.71 1.81
N PHE A 330 2.25 12.50 2.94
CA PHE A 330 3.43 13.26 3.30
C PHE A 330 4.71 12.45 3.37
N ASN A 331 4.69 11.29 4.02
CA ASN A 331 5.91 10.52 4.29
C ASN A 331 6.60 10.06 3.00
N GLY A 332 5.82 9.62 2.00
CA GLY A 332 6.36 9.18 0.72
C GLY A 332 7.03 10.31 -0.07
N PRO A 333 6.34 11.41 -0.41
CA PRO A 333 6.99 12.50 -1.14
C PRO A 333 8.20 13.08 -0.38
N ASP A 334 8.14 13.20 0.96
CA ASP A 334 9.27 13.66 1.76
C ASP A 334 10.48 12.71 1.61
N PHE A 335 10.26 11.38 1.62
CA PHE A 335 11.33 10.39 1.39
C PHE A 335 11.95 10.50 0.01
N TYR A 336 11.12 10.63 -1.04
CA TYR A 336 11.60 10.75 -2.43
C TYR A 336 12.14 12.14 -2.78
N GLY A 337 11.96 13.13 -1.89
CA GLY A 337 12.36 14.53 -2.15
C GLY A 337 11.47 15.20 -3.18
N LEU A 338 10.20 14.83 -3.24
CA LEU A 338 9.19 15.40 -4.12
C LEU A 338 8.27 16.39 -3.37
N PRO A 339 7.71 17.40 -4.03
CA PRO A 339 6.75 18.28 -3.41
C PRO A 339 5.49 17.50 -3.02
N ARG A 340 4.92 17.84 -1.87
CA ARG A 340 3.60 17.32 -1.45
C ARG A 340 2.52 17.85 -2.39
N ASN A 341 1.47 17.07 -2.61
CA ASN A 341 0.35 17.48 -3.45
C ASN A 341 -0.41 18.66 -2.83
N SER A 342 -0.99 19.51 -3.67
CA SER A 342 -1.86 20.62 -3.24
C SER A 342 -3.35 20.26 -3.29
N SER A 343 -3.72 19.32 -4.16
CA SER A 343 -5.09 18.82 -4.28
C SER A 343 -5.54 18.05 -3.03
N LYS A 344 -6.83 18.01 -2.79
CA LYS A 344 -7.45 17.37 -1.64
C LYS A 344 -8.42 16.27 -2.08
N ILE A 345 -8.64 15.31 -1.19
CA ILE A 345 -9.67 14.28 -1.30
C ILE A 345 -10.40 14.15 0.02
N THR A 346 -11.71 13.99 -0.02
CA THR A 346 -12.54 13.85 1.17
C THR A 346 -12.97 12.40 1.35
N LEU A 347 -12.72 11.85 2.53
CA LEU A 347 -13.18 10.54 2.96
C LEU A 347 -14.46 10.72 3.77
N LYS A 348 -15.56 10.15 3.30
CA LYS A 348 -16.86 10.19 4.00
C LYS A 348 -17.12 8.87 4.69
N LYS A 349 -17.45 8.91 5.98
CA LYS A 349 -17.88 7.71 6.71
C LYS A 349 -19.32 7.39 6.31
N ALA A 350 -19.47 6.67 5.22
CA ALA A 350 -20.72 6.23 4.64
C ALA A 350 -20.55 4.82 4.09
N PRO A 351 -21.44 3.87 4.45
CA PRO A 351 -21.34 2.49 3.97
C PRO A 351 -21.57 2.43 2.46
N TRP A 352 -20.71 1.67 1.76
CA TRP A 352 -20.85 1.38 0.34
C TRP A 352 -20.41 -0.05 0.04
N LYS A 353 -21.03 -0.66 -0.95
CA LYS A 353 -20.74 -2.05 -1.34
C LYS A 353 -19.65 -2.09 -2.40
N VAL A 354 -18.60 -2.86 -2.14
CA VAL A 354 -17.55 -3.13 -3.13
C VAL A 354 -18.14 -3.99 -4.26
N PRO A 355 -17.89 -3.67 -5.54
CA PRO A 355 -18.29 -4.53 -6.64
C PRO A 355 -17.79 -5.97 -6.46
N GLU A 356 -18.63 -6.95 -6.80
CA GLU A 356 -18.23 -8.36 -6.73
C GLU A 356 -17.19 -8.71 -7.81
N VAL A 357 -17.32 -8.06 -8.96
CA VAL A 357 -16.51 -8.28 -10.15
C VAL A 357 -16.34 -6.95 -10.88
N LEU A 358 -15.17 -6.75 -11.45
CA LEU A 358 -14.87 -5.67 -12.41
C LEU A 358 -14.56 -6.31 -13.75
N SER A 359 -15.41 -6.06 -14.74
CA SER A 359 -15.29 -6.62 -16.08
C SER A 359 -14.39 -5.75 -16.97
N PHE A 360 -13.62 -6.37 -17.85
CA PHE A 360 -12.89 -5.73 -18.94
C PHE A 360 -13.00 -6.56 -20.20
N SER A 361 -12.48 -6.10 -21.35
CA SER A 361 -12.75 -6.63 -22.70
C SER A 361 -12.86 -8.15 -22.81
N PHE A 362 -11.99 -8.92 -22.15
CA PHE A 362 -11.90 -10.37 -22.28
C PHE A 362 -11.91 -11.13 -20.96
N GLY A 363 -12.20 -10.46 -19.83
CA GLY A 363 -12.12 -11.12 -18.55
C GLY A 363 -12.70 -10.34 -17.40
N GLU A 364 -12.44 -10.84 -16.22
CA GLU A 364 -12.92 -10.32 -14.94
C GLU A 364 -11.76 -10.18 -13.96
N ILE A 365 -11.82 -9.14 -13.14
CA ILE A 365 -10.92 -8.93 -12.01
C ILE A 365 -11.76 -8.90 -10.74
N ILE A 366 -11.30 -9.60 -9.71
CA ILE A 366 -11.95 -9.59 -8.40
C ILE A 366 -11.22 -8.60 -7.50
N PRO A 367 -11.84 -7.51 -7.07
CA PRO A 367 -11.21 -6.57 -6.14
C PRO A 367 -11.11 -7.15 -4.73
N MET A 368 -10.17 -6.65 -3.95
CA MET A 368 -10.08 -6.98 -2.53
C MET A 368 -11.40 -6.64 -1.82
N PHE A 369 -11.90 -7.54 -0.95
CA PHE A 369 -13.20 -7.41 -0.28
C PHE A 369 -14.41 -7.32 -1.24
N ALA A 370 -14.35 -8.00 -2.40
CA ALA A 370 -15.44 -8.09 -3.36
C ALA A 370 -16.77 -8.47 -2.66
N GLY A 371 -17.84 -7.72 -2.94
CA GLY A 371 -19.16 -7.93 -2.35
C GLY A 371 -19.32 -7.48 -0.90
N GLU A 372 -18.28 -7.10 -0.19
CA GLU A 372 -18.36 -6.63 1.19
C GLU A 372 -18.75 -5.15 1.27
N THR A 373 -19.17 -4.72 2.46
CA THR A 373 -19.54 -3.33 2.74
C THR A 373 -18.42 -2.64 3.50
N LEU A 374 -17.83 -1.61 2.91
CA LEU A 374 -16.84 -0.74 3.52
C LEU A 374 -17.52 0.50 4.12
N GLN A 375 -16.93 1.08 5.19
CA GLN A 375 -17.50 2.21 5.92
C GLN A 375 -16.99 3.57 5.46
N TRP A 376 -15.85 3.62 4.79
CA TRP A 376 -15.23 4.84 4.30
C TRP A 376 -15.30 4.90 2.77
N GLN A 377 -15.77 6.01 2.23
CA GLN A 377 -15.87 6.24 0.80
C GLN A 377 -15.09 7.50 0.40
N PRO A 378 -14.07 7.39 -0.47
CA PRO A 378 -13.39 8.55 -1.02
C PRO A 378 -14.28 9.29 -2.02
N SER A 379 -14.21 10.62 -2.02
CA SER A 379 -14.87 11.49 -3.02
C SER A 379 -14.03 12.75 -3.25
N PHE A 380 -13.97 13.22 -4.49
CA PHE A 380 -13.49 14.56 -4.81
C PHE A 380 -14.64 15.56 -4.65
N GLU A 381 -14.30 16.76 -4.20
CA GLU A 381 -15.25 17.90 -4.21
C GLU A 381 -15.31 18.53 -5.59
#